data_a2b440af5b3c51ede077dac317bf0349
#
_entry.id   a2b440af5b3c51ede077dac317bf0349
#
_cell.length_a   1.000
_cell.length_b   1.000
_cell.length_c   1.000
_cell.angle_alpha   90.00
_cell.angle_beta   90.00
_cell.angle_gamma   90.00
#
_symmetry.space_group_name_H-M   'P 1'
#
loop_
_entity.id
_entity.type
_entity.pdbx_description
1 polymer ?
#
loop_
_entity_poly.entity_id
_entity_poly.type
_entity_poly.pdbx_seq_one_letter_code
_entity_poly.pdbx_strand_id
1 'polypeptide(L)'
;IIKKIKDEKPFYEKGVVKNIFSWQELETLINLRPFVNNKRFNFISKDYHMWKNEAWLSDNNSWPATKLEEVINKHVCYFSDCSRVNEKINNICKTIEDELNLPTDAHIYFSMKEEDKSKGFKSHWDYSHNLIAQVEGSSVFKVWSDKHTEGEQSQLPTTDPILEVTMQPGDLIFIPKNTLHEATS
;
A
#
# COMPACT_ATOMS: atom_id res chain seq x y z
N ILE A 1 -16.44 -2.66 11.03
CA ILE A 1 -15.62 -2.63 9.79
C ILE A 1 -16.14 -3.69 8.82
N ILE A 2 -16.11 -4.97 9.13
CA ILE A 2 -16.52 -6.08 8.23
C ILE A 2 -17.89 -5.84 7.58
N LYS A 3 -18.90 -5.43 8.35
CA LYS A 3 -20.22 -5.11 7.79
C LYS A 3 -20.14 -3.99 6.73
N LYS A 4 -19.34 -2.95 6.97
CA LYS A 4 -19.16 -1.85 6.02
C LYS A 4 -18.44 -2.28 4.74
N ILE A 5 -17.48 -3.21 4.85
CA ILE A 5 -16.82 -3.78 3.67
C ILE A 5 -17.81 -4.51 2.77
N LYS A 6 -18.74 -5.28 3.37
CA LYS A 6 -19.80 -6.01 2.62
C LYS A 6 -20.77 -5.08 1.86
N ASP A 7 -20.86 -3.81 2.27
CA ASP A 7 -21.68 -2.81 1.55
C ASP A 7 -21.00 -2.31 0.24
N GLU A 8 -19.74 -2.67 0.00
CA GLU A 8 -18.93 -2.30 -1.17
C GLU A 8 -18.93 -0.79 -1.49
N LYS A 9 -18.96 0.04 -0.45
CA LYS A 9 -18.88 1.51 -0.57
C LYS A 9 -17.58 1.98 0.08
N PRO A 10 -16.91 3.00 -0.50
CA PRO A 10 -15.76 3.61 0.14
C PRO A 10 -16.15 4.14 1.53
N PHE A 11 -15.27 3.93 2.50
CA PHE A 11 -15.42 4.52 3.82
C PHE A 11 -14.06 4.80 4.48
N TYR A 12 -14.06 5.71 5.43
CA TYR A 12 -12.93 6.07 6.26
C TYR A 12 -13.30 5.95 7.74
N GLU A 13 -12.39 5.43 8.53
CA GLU A 13 -12.53 5.29 9.99
C GLU A 13 -11.27 5.83 10.68
N LYS A 14 -11.48 6.71 11.64
CA LYS A 14 -10.40 7.37 12.35
C LYS A 14 -9.99 6.61 13.60
N GLY A 15 -8.68 6.34 13.75
CA GLY A 15 -8.09 5.83 15.00
C GLY A 15 -8.53 4.41 15.39
N VAL A 16 -8.95 3.58 14.42
CA VAL A 16 -9.48 2.23 14.69
C VAL A 16 -8.42 1.14 14.64
N VAL A 17 -7.24 1.46 14.09
CA VAL A 17 -6.13 0.50 13.94
C VAL A 17 -5.06 0.79 14.99
N LYS A 18 -4.61 -0.24 15.70
CA LYS A 18 -3.57 -0.09 16.73
C LYS A 18 -2.49 -1.15 16.58
N ASN A 19 -1.23 -0.71 16.57
CA ASN A 19 -0.06 -1.60 16.70
C ASN A 19 -0.03 -2.77 15.71
N ILE A 20 -0.48 -2.58 14.47
CA ILE A 20 -0.50 -3.65 13.47
C ILE A 20 0.87 -3.88 12.85
N PHE A 21 1.70 -2.86 12.79
CA PHE A 21 3.03 -2.91 12.18
C PHE A 21 3.89 -1.72 12.63
N SER A 22 5.20 -1.80 12.45
CA SER A 22 6.17 -0.76 12.83
C SER A 22 7.37 -0.71 11.88
N TRP A 23 8.13 0.38 11.91
CA TRP A 23 9.40 0.49 11.17
C TRP A 23 10.40 -0.61 11.56
N GLN A 24 10.45 -1.01 12.82
CA GLN A 24 11.33 -2.10 13.27
C GLN A 24 10.93 -3.44 12.66
N GLU A 25 9.64 -3.71 12.52
CA GLU A 25 9.14 -4.90 11.82
C GLU A 25 9.47 -4.84 10.33
N LEU A 26 9.38 -3.66 9.69
CA LEU A 26 9.79 -3.46 8.29
C LEU A 26 11.28 -3.72 8.11
N GLU A 27 12.12 -3.17 8.98
CA GLU A 27 13.57 -3.42 8.97
C GLU A 27 13.87 -4.91 9.07
N THR A 28 13.15 -5.62 9.94
CA THR A 28 13.26 -7.07 10.07
C THR A 28 12.92 -7.78 8.75
N LEU A 29 11.83 -7.38 8.08
CA LEU A 29 11.43 -7.95 6.80
C LEU A 29 12.46 -7.70 5.70
N ILE A 30 13.04 -6.50 5.64
CA ILE A 30 14.10 -6.15 4.70
C ILE A 30 15.34 -7.03 4.94
N ASN A 31 15.72 -7.23 6.20
CA ASN A 31 16.86 -8.05 6.57
C ASN A 31 16.63 -9.55 6.33
N LEU A 32 15.39 -10.01 6.38
CA LEU A 32 15.02 -11.39 6.02
C LEU A 32 15.01 -11.62 4.49
N ARG A 33 15.13 -10.59 3.68
CA ARG A 33 15.09 -10.66 2.22
C ARG A 33 15.97 -11.78 1.60
N PRO A 34 17.22 -12.03 2.05
CA PRO A 34 18.03 -13.10 1.48
C PRO A 34 17.40 -14.49 1.62
N PHE A 35 16.50 -14.68 2.59
CA PHE A 35 15.85 -15.94 2.90
C PHE A 35 14.42 -16.03 2.32
N VAL A 36 13.87 -14.89 1.88
CA VAL A 36 12.58 -14.83 1.20
C VAL A 36 12.81 -14.41 -0.25
N ASN A 37 11.85 -14.70 -1.11
CA ASN A 37 11.95 -14.31 -2.51
C ASN A 37 12.14 -12.79 -2.65
N ASN A 38 13.29 -12.35 -3.14
CA ASN A 38 13.66 -10.95 -3.32
C ASN A 38 12.71 -10.16 -4.26
N LYS A 39 11.92 -10.85 -5.09
CA LYS A 39 10.89 -10.23 -5.94
C LYS A 39 9.74 -9.57 -5.15
N ARG A 40 9.67 -9.82 -3.83
CA ARG A 40 8.69 -9.19 -2.96
C ARG A 40 8.97 -7.72 -2.68
N PHE A 41 10.20 -7.27 -2.84
CA PHE A 41 10.58 -5.89 -2.64
C PHE A 41 10.67 -5.17 -3.98
N ASN A 42 9.78 -4.25 -4.22
CA ASN A 42 9.67 -3.49 -5.45
C ASN A 42 9.67 -1.99 -5.19
N PHE A 43 10.05 -1.22 -6.20
CA PHE A 43 10.00 0.23 -6.17
C PHE A 43 9.01 0.76 -7.18
N ILE A 44 8.24 1.75 -6.78
CA ILE A 44 7.32 2.47 -7.64
C ILE A 44 7.89 3.86 -7.84
N SER A 45 8.10 4.26 -9.09
CA SER A 45 8.51 5.62 -9.40
C SER A 45 7.31 6.56 -9.34
N LYS A 46 7.56 7.86 -9.08
CA LYS A 46 6.52 8.91 -9.09
C LYS A 46 5.69 8.97 -10.36
N ASP A 47 6.28 8.60 -11.50
CA ASP A 47 5.65 8.68 -12.81
C ASP A 47 4.80 7.46 -13.15
N TYR A 48 4.57 6.57 -12.20
CA TYR A 48 3.67 5.41 -12.32
C TYR A 48 4.05 4.36 -13.37
N HIS A 49 5.07 4.59 -14.14
CA HIS A 49 5.25 3.82 -15.35
C HIS A 49 6.12 2.61 -15.22
N MET A 50 6.69 2.33 -14.05
CA MET A 50 7.43 1.06 -13.98
C MET A 50 7.84 0.69 -12.56
N TRP A 51 7.50 -0.51 -12.19
CA TRP A 51 8.22 -1.32 -11.23
C TRP A 51 9.67 -1.45 -11.72
N LYS A 52 10.56 -0.65 -11.20
CA LYS A 52 11.98 -0.81 -11.51
C LYS A 52 12.53 -1.92 -10.64
N ASN A 53 12.66 -3.10 -11.21
CA ASN A 53 13.56 -4.11 -10.67
C ASN A 53 14.99 -3.63 -10.94
N GLU A 54 15.56 -2.91 -10.00
CA GLU A 54 16.98 -2.60 -10.05
C GLU A 54 17.77 -3.92 -9.96
N ALA A 55 18.82 -4.07 -10.79
CA ALA A 55 19.59 -5.31 -10.85
C ALA A 55 20.17 -5.73 -9.49
N TRP A 56 20.54 -4.77 -8.64
CA TRP A 56 21.08 -5.03 -7.31
C TRP A 56 20.02 -5.58 -6.33
N LEU A 57 18.71 -5.42 -6.60
CA LEU A 57 17.63 -6.03 -5.81
C LEU A 57 17.53 -7.54 -6.04
N SER A 58 17.96 -8.01 -7.19
CA SER A 58 17.98 -9.44 -7.51
C SER A 58 19.19 -10.17 -6.94
N ASP A 59 20.17 -9.44 -6.44
CA ASP A 59 21.33 -10.03 -5.76
C ASP A 59 20.90 -10.61 -4.42
N ASN A 60 21.27 -11.88 -4.18
CA ASN A 60 21.00 -12.58 -2.91
C ASN A 60 21.89 -12.09 -1.76
N ASN A 61 22.84 -11.20 -2.05
CA ASN A 61 23.69 -10.58 -1.04
C ASN A 61 22.97 -9.42 -0.32
N SER A 62 23.61 -8.88 0.69
CA SER A 62 23.11 -7.71 1.42
C SER A 62 22.96 -6.51 0.49
N TRP A 63 21.85 -5.81 0.60
CA TRP A 63 21.67 -4.55 -0.12
C TRP A 63 22.62 -3.48 0.41
N PRO A 64 23.29 -2.73 -0.49
CA PRO A 64 24.09 -1.59 -0.05
C PRO A 64 23.18 -0.56 0.63
N ALA A 65 23.47 -0.19 1.86
CA ALA A 65 22.66 0.75 2.64
C ALA A 65 22.46 2.08 1.90
N THR A 66 23.50 2.59 1.25
CA THR A 66 23.45 3.83 0.47
C THR A 66 22.48 3.74 -0.73
N LYS A 67 22.38 2.58 -1.37
CA LYS A 67 21.44 2.36 -2.48
C LYS A 67 20.00 2.25 -1.97
N LEU A 68 19.80 1.55 -0.87
CA LEU A 68 18.48 1.45 -0.24
C LEU A 68 17.98 2.83 0.20
N GLU A 69 18.83 3.60 0.87
CA GLU A 69 18.53 4.98 1.28
C GLU A 69 18.18 5.87 0.08
N GLU A 70 18.98 5.84 -0.99
CA GLU A 70 18.71 6.59 -2.21
C GLU A 70 17.33 6.28 -2.78
N VAL A 71 16.94 5.01 -2.80
CA VAL A 71 15.68 4.58 -3.39
C VAL A 71 14.49 4.91 -2.49
N ILE A 72 14.59 4.69 -1.19
CA ILE A 72 13.53 5.04 -0.22
C ILE A 72 13.27 6.56 -0.23
N ASN A 73 14.32 7.36 -0.39
CA ASN A 73 14.20 8.81 -0.48
C ASN A 73 13.54 9.28 -1.78
N LYS A 74 13.71 8.56 -2.88
CA LYS A 74 13.22 8.99 -4.20
C LYS A 74 11.88 8.38 -4.60
N HIS A 75 11.53 7.22 -4.05
CA HIS A 75 10.41 6.41 -4.52
C HIS A 75 9.52 5.96 -3.37
N VAL A 76 8.29 5.61 -3.71
CA VAL A 76 7.48 4.76 -2.84
C VAL A 76 7.97 3.33 -3.00
N CYS A 77 8.29 2.70 -1.90
CA CYS A 77 8.72 1.31 -1.85
C CYS A 77 7.53 0.42 -1.49
N TYR A 78 7.58 -0.79 -1.95
CA TYR A 78 6.51 -1.74 -1.79
C TYR A 78 7.06 -3.11 -1.41
N PHE A 79 6.50 -3.70 -0.37
CA PHE A 79 6.82 -5.04 0.06
C PHE A 79 5.56 -5.90 -0.01
N SER A 80 5.54 -6.89 -0.91
CA SER A 80 4.36 -7.73 -1.15
C SER A 80 4.35 -9.01 -0.30
N ASP A 81 3.20 -9.67 -0.23
CA ASP A 81 2.99 -10.97 0.42
C ASP A 81 3.43 -10.98 1.90
N CYS A 82 3.23 -9.87 2.61
CA CYS A 82 3.69 -9.73 4.00
C CYS A 82 3.01 -10.72 4.95
N SER A 83 1.82 -11.20 4.61
CA SER A 83 1.12 -12.25 5.35
C SER A 83 1.94 -13.54 5.49
N ARG A 84 2.83 -13.82 4.54
CA ARG A 84 3.64 -15.06 4.55
C ARG A 84 4.92 -14.95 5.39
N VAL A 85 5.31 -13.75 5.79
CA VAL A 85 6.60 -13.51 6.45
C VAL A 85 6.47 -12.77 7.79
N ASN A 86 5.26 -12.38 8.16
CA ASN A 86 4.95 -11.76 9.44
C ASN A 86 3.68 -12.38 10.03
N GLU A 87 3.80 -13.04 11.18
CA GLU A 87 2.72 -13.78 11.82
C GLU A 87 1.55 -12.87 12.21
N LYS A 88 1.82 -11.67 12.70
CA LYS A 88 0.80 -10.71 13.11
C LYS A 88 -0.05 -10.27 11.92
N ILE A 89 0.58 -9.97 10.80
CA ILE A 89 -0.10 -9.63 9.54
C ILE A 89 -0.88 -10.85 9.04
N ASN A 90 -0.29 -12.04 9.08
CA ASN A 90 -0.97 -13.28 8.69
C ASN A 90 -2.27 -13.50 9.47
N ASN A 91 -2.25 -13.29 10.78
CA ASN A 91 -3.43 -13.45 11.61
C ASN A 91 -4.53 -12.44 11.28
N ILE A 92 -4.15 -11.20 10.93
CA ILE A 92 -5.10 -10.19 10.44
C ILE A 92 -5.72 -10.62 9.12
N CYS A 93 -4.90 -11.05 8.15
CA CYS A 93 -5.39 -11.54 6.85
C CYS A 93 -6.34 -12.72 7.01
N LYS A 94 -5.99 -13.72 7.83
CA LYS A 94 -6.87 -14.86 8.11
C LYS A 94 -8.20 -14.44 8.72
N THR A 95 -8.19 -13.50 9.66
CA THR A 95 -9.44 -12.99 10.25
C THR A 95 -10.34 -12.35 9.18
N ILE A 96 -9.75 -11.60 8.25
CA ILE A 96 -10.49 -10.99 7.15
C ILE A 96 -11.01 -12.05 6.18
N GLU A 97 -10.18 -13.05 5.85
CA GLU A 97 -10.57 -14.18 4.99
C GLU A 97 -11.77 -14.95 5.57
N ASP A 98 -11.70 -15.31 6.84
CA ASP A 98 -12.76 -16.05 7.54
C ASP A 98 -14.08 -15.28 7.56
N GLU A 99 -14.03 -13.96 7.75
CA GLU A 99 -15.22 -13.11 7.86
C GLU A 99 -15.82 -12.73 6.50
N LEU A 100 -15.00 -12.57 5.48
CA LEU A 100 -15.43 -12.15 4.14
C LEU A 100 -15.56 -13.30 3.15
N ASN A 101 -14.95 -14.44 3.44
CA ASN A 101 -14.78 -15.57 2.50
C ASN A 101 -14.10 -15.15 1.19
N LEU A 102 -13.08 -14.30 1.30
CA LEU A 102 -12.28 -13.77 0.20
C LEU A 102 -10.79 -13.95 0.49
N PRO A 103 -9.98 -14.41 -0.48
CA PRO A 103 -8.54 -14.46 -0.31
C PRO A 103 -7.99 -13.07 0.03
N THR A 104 -7.11 -13.01 1.02
CA THR A 104 -6.54 -11.75 1.49
C THR A 104 -5.03 -11.86 1.59
N ASP A 105 -4.33 -10.86 1.10
CA ASP A 105 -2.91 -10.69 1.31
C ASP A 105 -2.61 -9.24 1.74
N ALA A 106 -1.47 -9.03 2.32
CA ALA A 106 -1.06 -7.72 2.79
C ALA A 106 0.21 -7.24 2.09
N HIS A 107 0.18 -5.97 1.75
CA HIS A 107 1.31 -5.25 1.19
C HIS A 107 1.67 -4.07 2.09
N ILE A 108 2.94 -3.74 2.17
CA ILE A 108 3.43 -2.57 2.90
C ILE A 108 3.99 -1.57 1.90
N TYR A 109 3.47 -0.35 1.95
CA TYR A 109 3.99 0.78 1.20
C TYR A 109 4.70 1.72 2.15
N PHE A 110 5.88 2.17 1.77
CA PHE A 110 6.67 3.09 2.59
C PHE A 110 7.58 3.97 1.74
N SER A 111 7.86 5.16 2.25
CA SER A 111 8.79 6.12 1.65
C SER A 111 9.30 7.04 2.74
N MET A 112 10.50 7.61 2.53
CA MET A 112 10.93 8.75 3.32
C MET A 112 10.44 10.03 2.67
N LYS A 113 9.93 10.98 3.45
CA LYS A 113 9.49 12.27 2.94
C LYS A 113 10.70 13.13 2.57
N GLU A 114 10.79 13.57 1.33
CA GLU A 114 11.64 14.71 0.96
C GLU A 114 10.85 16.01 1.19
N GLU A 115 11.52 17.04 1.70
CA GLU A 115 10.91 18.29 2.18
C GLU A 115 10.00 19.00 1.18
N ASP A 116 10.13 18.78 -0.12
CA ASP A 116 9.40 19.52 -1.15
C ASP A 116 8.65 18.67 -2.18
N LYS A 117 8.50 17.36 -1.98
CA LYS A 117 7.88 16.53 -3.03
C LYS A 117 6.93 15.50 -2.45
N SER A 118 5.66 15.64 -2.79
CA SER A 118 4.69 14.56 -2.56
C SER A 118 5.07 13.32 -3.35
N LYS A 119 5.13 12.19 -2.69
CA LYS A 119 5.29 10.86 -3.31
C LYS A 119 3.94 10.17 -3.24
N GLY A 120 3.59 9.44 -4.28
CA GLY A 120 2.32 8.76 -4.25
C GLY A 120 1.94 8.15 -5.59
N PHE A 121 0.71 7.75 -5.65
CA PHE A 121 0.10 7.11 -6.78
C PHE A 121 -0.89 8.07 -7.43
N LYS A 122 -0.72 8.33 -8.73
CA LYS A 122 -1.72 9.06 -9.52
C LYS A 122 -3.04 8.31 -9.50
N SER A 123 -4.09 8.95 -9.96
CA SER A 123 -5.41 8.33 -10.03
C SER A 123 -5.40 7.04 -10.85
N HIS A 124 -5.87 5.98 -10.25
CA HIS A 124 -5.93 4.64 -10.80
C HIS A 124 -7.04 3.82 -10.13
N TRP A 125 -7.30 2.64 -10.64
CA TRP A 125 -8.21 1.68 -10.05
C TRP A 125 -7.58 0.29 -9.98
N ASP A 126 -8.02 -0.53 -9.05
CA ASP A 126 -7.51 -1.87 -8.81
C ASP A 126 -8.60 -2.93 -9.00
N TYR A 127 -8.18 -4.12 -9.40
CA TYR A 127 -9.07 -5.29 -9.51
C TYR A 127 -9.45 -5.88 -8.15
N SER A 128 -8.76 -5.52 -7.08
CA SER A 128 -9.01 -5.98 -5.71
C SER A 128 -9.67 -4.91 -4.86
N HIS A 129 -10.33 -5.35 -3.79
CA HIS A 129 -10.68 -4.46 -2.69
C HIS A 129 -9.43 -4.06 -1.92
N ASN A 130 -9.31 -2.80 -1.55
CA ASN A 130 -8.21 -2.29 -0.76
C ASN A 130 -8.69 -1.85 0.62
N LEU A 131 -8.16 -2.46 1.67
CA LEU A 131 -8.32 -2.05 3.05
C LEU A 131 -6.97 -1.51 3.53
N ILE A 132 -6.84 -0.20 3.62
CA ILE A 132 -5.55 0.47 3.84
C ILE A 132 -5.52 1.07 5.23
N ALA A 133 -4.52 0.69 6.02
CA ALA A 133 -4.26 1.26 7.34
C ALA A 133 -3.03 2.16 7.30
N GLN A 134 -3.16 3.37 7.79
CA GLN A 134 -2.02 4.26 8.02
C GLN A 134 -1.32 3.86 9.31
N VAL A 135 -0.07 3.45 9.21
CA VAL A 135 0.71 2.99 10.37
C VAL A 135 1.56 4.13 10.95
N GLU A 136 2.27 4.84 10.09
CA GLU A 136 3.12 5.97 10.45
C GLU A 136 3.05 7.08 9.39
N GLY A 137 3.42 8.30 9.74
CA GLY A 137 3.33 9.45 8.85
C GLY A 137 1.90 9.82 8.49
N SER A 138 1.71 10.43 7.33
CA SER A 138 0.40 10.81 6.83
C SER A 138 0.31 10.64 5.32
N SER A 139 -0.89 10.35 4.82
CA SER A 139 -1.16 10.24 3.39
C SER A 139 -2.52 10.85 3.06
N VAL A 140 -2.61 11.52 1.93
CA VAL A 140 -3.87 12.04 1.41
C VAL A 140 -4.44 11.04 0.43
N PHE A 141 -5.68 10.62 0.65
CA PHE A 141 -6.42 9.76 -0.26
C PHE A 141 -7.59 10.54 -0.86
N LYS A 142 -7.76 10.38 -2.17
CA LYS A 142 -8.94 10.82 -2.91
C LYS A 142 -9.58 9.61 -3.56
N VAL A 143 -10.90 9.51 -3.45
CA VAL A 143 -11.68 8.41 -4.03
C VAL A 143 -12.84 9.02 -4.80
N TRP A 144 -13.08 8.54 -6.01
CA TRP A 144 -14.15 8.99 -6.90
C TRP A 144 -15.26 7.96 -7.01
N SER A 145 -16.41 8.38 -7.49
CA SER A 145 -17.54 7.48 -7.76
C SER A 145 -17.33 6.62 -9.03
N ASP A 146 -16.37 7.02 -9.86
CA ASP A 146 -16.06 6.35 -11.12
C ASP A 146 -15.65 4.91 -10.89
N LYS A 147 -16.31 3.98 -11.57
CA LYS A 147 -15.98 2.56 -11.55
C LYS A 147 -15.53 2.12 -12.93
N HIS A 148 -14.44 1.39 -12.95
CA HIS A 148 -13.81 0.88 -14.16
C HIS A 148 -13.70 -0.64 -14.07
N THR A 149 -14.05 -1.34 -15.11
CA THR A 149 -13.98 -2.82 -15.20
C THR A 149 -13.00 -3.30 -16.26
N GLU A 150 -12.65 -2.41 -17.18
CA GLU A 150 -11.80 -2.70 -18.33
C GLU A 150 -10.93 -1.49 -18.69
N GLY A 151 -9.84 -1.74 -19.39
CA GLY A 151 -8.94 -0.71 -19.91
C GLY A 151 -7.72 -0.46 -19.02
N GLU A 152 -7.05 0.66 -19.26
CA GLU A 152 -5.88 1.05 -18.49
C GLU A 152 -6.26 1.40 -17.05
N GLN A 153 -5.50 0.90 -16.09
CA GLN A 153 -5.75 1.19 -14.68
C GLN A 153 -5.52 2.66 -14.32
N SER A 154 -4.59 3.34 -14.98
CA SER A 154 -4.37 4.77 -14.79
C SER A 154 -5.41 5.57 -15.57
N GLN A 155 -6.25 6.31 -14.88
CA GLN A 155 -7.33 7.11 -15.43
C GLN A 155 -7.35 8.50 -14.80
N LEU A 156 -7.79 9.49 -15.58
CA LEU A 156 -8.05 10.82 -15.03
C LEU A 156 -9.49 10.89 -14.50
N PRO A 157 -9.69 11.44 -13.29
CA PRO A 157 -11.04 11.63 -12.78
C PRO A 157 -11.83 12.63 -13.62
N THR A 158 -13.12 12.37 -13.77
CA THR A 158 -14.05 13.24 -14.51
C THR A 158 -14.97 14.06 -13.62
N THR A 159 -14.94 13.77 -12.32
CA THR A 159 -15.78 14.40 -11.29
C THR A 159 -14.94 14.84 -10.09
N ASP A 160 -15.55 15.51 -9.15
CA ASP A 160 -14.94 15.75 -7.83
C ASP A 160 -14.90 14.45 -7.02
N PRO A 161 -13.92 14.29 -6.12
CA PRO A 161 -13.83 13.12 -5.27
C PRO A 161 -15.02 13.05 -4.31
N ILE A 162 -15.57 11.85 -4.13
CA ILE A 162 -16.64 11.59 -3.14
C ILE A 162 -16.07 11.41 -1.72
N LEU A 163 -14.78 11.15 -1.60
CA LEU A 163 -14.07 11.07 -0.35
C LEU A 163 -12.66 11.64 -0.54
N GLU A 164 -12.31 12.62 0.28
CA GLU A 164 -10.96 13.17 0.37
C GLU A 164 -10.57 13.24 1.84
N VAL A 165 -9.51 12.53 2.22
CA VAL A 165 -9.07 12.42 3.61
C VAL A 165 -7.56 12.48 3.73
N THR A 166 -7.09 13.12 4.80
CA THR A 166 -5.70 13.01 5.25
C THR A 166 -5.64 11.98 6.37
N MET A 167 -5.14 10.81 6.06
CA MET A 167 -4.98 9.73 7.02
C MET A 167 -3.83 10.01 7.97
N GLN A 168 -4.05 9.69 9.23
CA GLN A 168 -3.08 9.75 10.32
C GLN A 168 -2.83 8.34 10.86
N PRO A 169 -1.75 8.10 11.63
CA PRO A 169 -1.51 6.81 12.25
C PRO A 169 -2.71 6.30 13.04
N GLY A 170 -3.12 5.09 12.74
CA GLY A 170 -4.31 4.45 13.30
C GLY A 170 -5.58 4.56 12.45
N ASP A 171 -5.56 5.33 11.39
CA ASP A 171 -6.70 5.48 10.49
C ASP A 171 -6.79 4.32 9.49
N LEU A 172 -8.00 4.09 8.99
CA LEU A 172 -8.33 3.05 8.05
C LEU A 172 -9.21 3.60 6.93
N ILE A 173 -8.88 3.28 5.69
CA ILE A 173 -9.74 3.54 4.53
C ILE A 173 -10.03 2.23 3.79
N PHE A 174 -11.25 2.09 3.32
CA PHE A 174 -11.66 1.01 2.42
C PHE A 174 -12.01 1.58 1.06
N ILE A 175 -11.43 1.00 0.03
CA ILE A 175 -11.68 1.34 -1.37
C ILE A 175 -12.13 0.05 -2.08
N PRO A 176 -13.38 -0.02 -2.55
CA PRO A 176 -13.85 -1.18 -3.29
C PRO A 176 -13.06 -1.38 -4.59
N LYS A 177 -12.97 -2.63 -5.03
CA LYS A 177 -12.40 -2.95 -6.34
C LYS A 177 -13.01 -2.08 -7.44
N ASN A 178 -12.24 -1.82 -8.48
CA ASN A 178 -12.67 -1.07 -9.65
C ASN A 178 -13.03 0.41 -9.38
N THR A 179 -12.72 0.93 -8.21
CA THR A 179 -13.03 2.31 -7.83
C THR A 179 -11.81 3.20 -8.03
N LEU A 180 -11.98 4.29 -8.76
CA LEU A 180 -10.91 5.24 -9.03
C LEU A 180 -10.44 5.92 -7.74
N HIS A 181 -9.13 5.94 -7.52
CA HIS A 181 -8.53 6.56 -6.34
C HIS A 181 -7.12 7.07 -6.59
N GLU A 182 -6.65 7.93 -5.71
CA GLU A 182 -5.31 8.51 -5.71
C GLU A 182 -4.78 8.53 -4.28
N ALA A 183 -3.48 8.33 -4.13
CA ALA A 183 -2.80 8.44 -2.86
C ALA A 183 -1.53 9.29 -2.99
N THR A 184 -1.34 10.25 -2.08
CA THR A 184 -0.13 11.08 -1.97
C THR A 184 0.33 11.17 -0.53
N SER A 185 1.64 11.17 -0.29
CA SER A 185 2.28 11.28 1.04
C SER A 185 3.16 12.50 1.13
#